data_d654944d8b8f3243f7bdc5b9406aa8ea
#
_entry.id   d654944d8b8f3243f7bdc5b9406aa8ea
#
_cell.length_a   1.000
_cell.length_b   1.000
_cell.length_c   1.000
_cell.angle_alpha   90.00
_cell.angle_beta   90.00
_cell.angle_gamma   90.00
#
_symmetry.space_group_name_H-M   'P 1'
#
loop_
_entity.id
_entity.type
_entity.pdbx_description
1 polymer ?
#
loop_
_entity_poly.entity_id
_entity_poly.type
_entity_poly.pdbx_seq_one_letter_code
_entity_poly.pdbx_strand_id
1 'polypeptide(L)'
;KDGTIFVDAKTSVVGRKDLNTNNSTELATEERLALNNPEAKVSIESPGEFETDGFVIRGTAAKRHVDTDEDGLKSTIYSIKRGDIRLAIVGNIDAKLSDDQLESIGVVDILVLPVGGGGLTLDAMSAKAIVSSIDPKVVIPVHYADPKLKYEVPQEGVEAFIKELGAPVEETNKYKVKPGAVFNENLL
;
A
#
# COMPACT_ATOMS: atom_id res chain seq x y z
N LYS A 1 -10.21 16.45 15.64
CA LYS A 1 -9.72 16.79 14.28
C LYS A 1 -9.47 15.49 13.56
N ASP A 2 -9.95 15.41 12.32
CA ASP A 2 -9.67 14.26 11.48
C ASP A 2 -8.20 14.26 11.08
N GLY A 3 -7.48 13.17 11.35
CA GLY A 3 -6.09 12.99 10.94
C GLY A 3 -5.99 12.68 9.45
N THR A 4 -4.84 12.95 8.86
CA THR A 4 -4.50 12.58 7.48
C THR A 4 -3.22 11.75 7.49
N ILE A 5 -3.22 10.65 6.74
CA ILE A 5 -2.04 9.83 6.50
C ILE A 5 -1.67 9.95 5.02
N PHE A 6 -0.42 10.25 4.75
CA PHE A 6 0.19 10.13 3.43
C PHE A 6 1.10 8.91 3.40
N VAL A 7 1.02 8.13 2.35
CA VAL A 7 1.90 7.00 2.13
C VAL A 7 2.72 7.24 0.88
N ASP A 8 4.03 7.04 0.97
CA ASP A 8 4.98 7.23 -0.13
C ASP A 8 4.86 8.62 -0.78
N ALA A 9 4.84 9.67 0.06
CA ALA A 9 4.55 11.05 -0.33
C ALA A 9 5.64 11.70 -1.22
N LYS A 10 6.82 11.08 -1.35
CA LYS A 10 7.94 11.54 -2.18
C LYS A 10 7.68 11.25 -3.66
N THR A 11 6.71 11.94 -4.24
CA THR A 11 6.29 11.73 -5.63
C THR A 11 7.28 12.28 -6.67
N SER A 12 8.35 12.96 -6.23
CA SER A 12 9.49 13.34 -7.09
C SER A 12 10.19 12.13 -7.71
N VAL A 13 10.13 10.94 -7.08
CA VAL A 13 10.66 9.69 -7.63
C VAL A 13 9.98 9.25 -8.94
N VAL A 14 8.76 9.72 -9.19
CA VAL A 14 8.01 9.49 -10.43
C VAL A 14 7.81 10.78 -11.25
N GLY A 15 8.67 11.77 -11.04
CA GLY A 15 8.70 13.03 -11.81
C GLY A 15 7.57 14.01 -11.47
N ARG A 16 6.95 13.90 -10.29
CA ARG A 16 5.95 14.83 -9.79
C ARG A 16 6.51 15.72 -8.67
N LYS A 17 5.83 16.80 -8.35
CA LYS A 17 6.11 17.56 -7.15
C LYS A 17 5.70 16.76 -5.92
N ASP A 18 6.55 16.71 -4.91
CA ASP A 18 6.25 16.04 -3.65
C ASP A 18 4.99 16.62 -2.99
N LEU A 19 4.29 15.76 -2.26
CA LEU A 19 3.04 16.13 -1.60
C LEU A 19 3.31 17.07 -0.41
N ASN A 20 2.37 17.95 -0.12
CA ASN A 20 2.41 18.74 1.10
C ASN A 20 1.82 17.93 2.25
N THR A 21 2.66 17.51 3.17
CA THR A 21 2.33 16.65 4.31
C THR A 21 2.32 17.39 5.65
N ASN A 22 2.32 18.73 5.62
CA ASN A 22 2.31 19.54 6.83
C ASN A 22 1.18 19.15 7.79
N ASN A 23 1.50 19.00 9.07
CA ASN A 23 0.58 18.57 10.14
C ASN A 23 -0.12 17.22 9.90
N SER A 24 0.47 16.34 9.08
CA SER A 24 -0.05 15.02 8.74
C SER A 24 0.92 13.92 9.15
N THR A 25 0.45 12.68 9.18
CA THR A 25 1.28 11.51 9.38
C THR A 25 1.85 11.06 8.02
N GLU A 26 3.15 10.82 7.96
CA GLU A 26 3.82 10.23 6.81
C GLU A 26 4.13 8.76 7.11
N LEU A 27 3.85 7.87 6.16
CA LEU A 27 4.33 6.51 6.14
C LEU A 27 5.16 6.30 4.87
N ALA A 28 6.29 5.63 4.97
CA ALA A 28 7.06 5.21 3.82
C ALA A 28 7.17 3.68 3.80
N THR A 29 6.75 3.06 2.70
CA THR A 29 6.87 1.60 2.53
C THR A 29 8.32 1.18 2.29
N GLU A 30 9.14 2.10 1.78
CA GLU A 30 10.60 1.99 1.63
C GLU A 30 11.26 3.32 2.02
N GLU A 31 12.46 3.27 2.59
CA GLU A 31 13.24 4.46 2.98
C GLU A 31 13.39 5.48 1.84
N ARG A 32 13.60 5.00 0.61
CA ARG A 32 13.73 5.87 -0.58
C ARG A 32 12.48 6.68 -0.91
N LEU A 33 11.31 6.26 -0.40
CA LEU A 33 10.00 6.91 -0.60
C LEU A 33 9.63 7.85 0.56
N ALA A 34 10.47 7.90 1.58
CA ALA A 34 10.30 8.81 2.71
C ALA A 34 10.52 10.25 2.28
N LEU A 35 9.59 11.12 2.60
CA LEU A 35 9.70 12.55 2.34
C LEU A 35 10.41 13.28 3.49
N ASN A 36 10.15 12.83 4.72
CA ASN A 36 10.75 13.39 5.95
C ASN A 36 10.52 14.91 6.06
N ASN A 37 9.30 15.34 5.80
CA ASN A 37 8.95 16.75 5.94
C ASN A 37 9.05 17.18 7.42
N PRO A 38 9.89 18.18 7.76
CA PRO A 38 10.05 18.64 9.14
C PRO A 38 8.78 19.26 9.74
N GLU A 39 7.80 19.62 8.91
CA GLU A 39 6.49 20.12 9.33
C GLU A 39 5.42 19.00 9.40
N ALA A 40 5.79 17.77 9.09
CA ALA A 40 4.92 16.62 9.33
C ALA A 40 4.73 16.41 10.85
N LYS A 41 3.59 15.85 11.22
CA LYS A 41 3.30 15.55 12.61
C LYS A 41 4.15 14.39 13.12
N VAL A 42 4.30 13.36 12.29
CA VAL A 42 5.15 12.21 12.50
C VAL A 42 5.50 11.58 11.16
N SER A 43 6.75 11.10 11.03
CA SER A 43 7.21 10.32 9.88
C SER A 43 7.62 8.93 10.36
N ILE A 44 7.08 7.89 9.73
CA ILE A 44 7.29 6.48 10.07
C ILE A 44 7.83 5.77 8.83
N GLU A 45 9.04 5.22 8.93
CA GLU A 45 9.77 4.61 7.82
C GLU A 45 10.13 3.14 8.06
N SER A 46 9.73 2.59 9.21
CA SER A 46 10.18 1.27 9.66
C SER A 46 9.05 0.48 10.30
N PRO A 47 9.25 -0.84 10.44
CA PRO A 47 8.35 -1.68 11.23
C PRO A 47 8.21 -1.19 12.67
N GLY A 48 7.05 -1.41 13.26
CA GLY A 48 6.74 -1.01 14.63
C GLY A 48 5.25 -0.82 14.86
N GLU A 49 4.90 -0.38 16.07
CA GLU A 49 3.52 -0.06 16.45
C GLU A 49 3.42 1.41 16.83
N PHE A 50 2.44 2.09 16.26
CA PHE A 50 2.29 3.54 16.41
C PHE A 50 0.81 3.90 16.59
N GLU A 51 0.56 5.00 17.26
CA GLU A 51 -0.78 5.58 17.37
C GLU A 51 -0.69 7.09 17.12
N THR A 52 -1.52 7.59 16.20
CA THR A 52 -1.59 9.02 15.87
C THR A 52 -2.98 9.37 15.33
N ASP A 53 -3.56 10.49 15.81
CA ASP A 53 -4.84 11.02 15.33
C ASP A 53 -6.00 10.00 15.31
N GLY A 54 -5.99 9.02 16.22
CA GLY A 54 -7.01 7.95 16.28
C GLY A 54 -6.79 6.85 15.24
N PHE A 55 -5.63 6.81 14.59
CA PHE A 55 -5.17 5.67 13.81
C PHE A 55 -4.24 4.81 14.66
N VAL A 56 -4.49 3.51 14.67
CA VAL A 56 -3.55 2.50 15.16
C VAL A 56 -2.83 1.93 13.94
N ILE A 57 -1.52 2.02 13.91
CA ILE A 57 -0.68 1.66 12.77
C ILE A 57 0.31 0.58 13.21
N ARG A 58 0.37 -0.52 12.47
CA ARG A 58 1.39 -1.55 12.63
C ARG A 58 2.19 -1.66 11.35
N GLY A 59 3.51 -1.54 11.45
CA GLY A 59 4.45 -1.80 10.38
C GLY A 59 5.05 -3.21 10.51
N THR A 60 4.91 -4.03 9.49
CA THR A 60 5.47 -5.39 9.40
C THR A 60 6.60 -5.41 8.38
N ALA A 61 7.77 -5.91 8.79
CA ALA A 61 8.93 -6.01 7.90
C ALA A 61 8.69 -6.99 6.74
N ALA A 62 9.11 -6.61 5.54
CA ALA A 62 9.01 -7.43 4.35
C ALA A 62 10.24 -7.29 3.45
N LYS A 63 10.52 -8.31 2.64
CA LYS A 63 11.49 -8.21 1.56
C LYS A 63 10.90 -7.42 0.41
N ARG A 64 11.72 -6.64 -0.30
CA ARG A 64 11.32 -6.03 -1.56
C ARG A 64 11.25 -7.08 -2.67
N HIS A 65 10.43 -6.81 -3.68
CA HIS A 65 10.19 -7.72 -4.80
C HIS A 65 11.47 -8.05 -5.62
N VAL A 66 12.37 -7.10 -5.76
CA VAL A 66 13.60 -7.22 -6.59
C VAL A 66 14.86 -7.16 -5.76
N ASP A 67 14.82 -7.54 -4.50
CA ASP A 67 16.01 -7.53 -3.69
C ASP A 67 16.98 -8.62 -4.11
N THR A 68 18.07 -8.18 -4.75
CA THR A 68 19.28 -8.97 -4.92
C THR A 68 20.17 -8.91 -3.68
N ASP A 69 19.88 -8.02 -2.75
CA ASP A 69 20.61 -7.87 -1.50
C ASP A 69 20.23 -8.97 -0.52
N GLU A 70 21.21 -9.75 -0.11
CA GLU A 70 21.05 -10.79 0.92
C GLU A 70 20.68 -10.21 2.29
N ASP A 71 20.79 -8.90 2.48
CA ASP A 71 20.81 -8.23 3.78
C ASP A 71 19.45 -7.74 4.28
N GLY A 72 18.33 -8.05 3.63
CA GLY A 72 17.31 -7.48 4.39
C GLY A 72 15.90 -7.31 3.96
N LEU A 73 15.12 -7.19 4.98
CA LEU A 73 13.74 -6.73 5.00
C LEU A 73 13.72 -5.20 4.84
N LYS A 74 13.68 -4.71 3.60
CA LYS A 74 13.79 -3.27 3.27
C LYS A 74 12.46 -2.64 2.84
N SER A 75 11.37 -3.35 3.04
CA SER A 75 10.02 -2.84 2.82
C SER A 75 9.19 -3.01 4.08
N THR A 76 8.19 -2.16 4.26
CA THR A 76 7.25 -2.22 5.38
C THR A 76 5.83 -2.32 4.87
N ILE A 77 5.11 -3.33 5.32
CA ILE A 77 3.66 -3.45 5.13
C ILE A 77 2.98 -2.73 6.28
N TYR A 78 2.11 -1.79 5.99
CA TYR A 78 1.36 -1.08 7.03
C TYR A 78 -0.08 -1.59 7.15
N SER A 79 -0.43 -2.05 8.34
CA SER A 79 -1.81 -2.29 8.75
C SER A 79 -2.30 -1.09 9.56
N ILE A 80 -3.38 -0.45 9.11
CA ILE A 80 -3.92 0.78 9.69
C ILE A 80 -5.35 0.52 10.11
N LYS A 81 -5.64 0.75 11.39
CA LYS A 81 -7.00 0.64 11.93
C LYS A 81 -7.51 2.01 12.35
N ARG A 82 -8.75 2.33 11.96
CA ARG A 82 -9.50 3.47 12.47
C ARG A 82 -10.95 3.08 12.73
N GLY A 83 -11.36 3.07 13.98
CA GLY A 83 -12.66 2.50 14.37
C GLY A 83 -12.72 1.02 14.00
N ASP A 84 -13.72 0.63 13.23
CA ASP A 84 -13.91 -0.74 12.78
C ASP A 84 -13.29 -1.05 11.41
N ILE A 85 -12.72 -0.05 10.74
CA ILE A 85 -12.12 -0.20 9.40
C ILE A 85 -10.65 -0.58 9.52
N ARG A 86 -10.23 -1.59 8.78
CA ARG A 86 -8.86 -2.11 8.69
C ARG A 86 -8.36 -2.02 7.27
N LEU A 87 -7.32 -1.22 7.07
CA LEU A 87 -6.65 -0.99 5.81
C LEU A 87 -5.27 -1.64 5.87
N ALA A 88 -4.89 -2.39 4.84
CA ALA A 88 -3.50 -2.80 4.64
C ALA A 88 -2.92 -2.11 3.41
N ILE A 89 -1.69 -1.61 3.54
CA ILE A 89 -0.92 -1.04 2.44
C ILE A 89 0.31 -1.90 2.26
N VAL A 90 0.33 -2.58 1.14
CA VAL A 90 1.43 -3.44 0.72
C VAL A 90 2.25 -2.64 -0.28
N GLY A 91 3.50 -2.35 0.08
CA GLY A 91 4.43 -1.68 -0.81
C GLY A 91 5.03 -2.63 -1.84
N ASN A 92 6.22 -2.31 -2.32
CA ASN A 92 6.98 -3.15 -3.23
C ASN A 92 7.60 -4.33 -2.47
N ILE A 93 6.86 -5.42 -2.30
CA ILE A 93 7.26 -6.61 -1.53
C ILE A 93 7.46 -7.84 -2.42
N ASP A 94 8.07 -8.88 -1.85
CA ASP A 94 8.12 -10.21 -2.45
C ASP A 94 6.70 -10.77 -2.68
N ALA A 95 6.55 -11.58 -3.71
CA ALA A 95 5.28 -12.18 -4.12
C ALA A 95 4.69 -13.17 -3.09
N LYS A 96 5.46 -13.54 -2.07
CA LYS A 96 5.04 -14.50 -1.04
C LYS A 96 5.17 -13.91 0.36
N LEU A 97 4.05 -13.85 1.06
CA LEU A 97 4.00 -13.53 2.49
C LEU A 97 4.26 -14.78 3.34
N SER A 98 4.98 -14.63 4.44
CA SER A 98 5.10 -15.67 5.46
C SER A 98 3.85 -15.72 6.35
N ASP A 99 3.68 -16.84 7.07
CA ASP A 99 2.58 -16.99 8.02
C ASP A 99 2.64 -15.93 9.13
N ASP A 100 3.84 -15.60 9.62
CA ASP A 100 4.04 -14.53 10.61
C ASP A 100 3.64 -13.16 10.08
N GLN A 101 3.92 -12.88 8.80
CA GLN A 101 3.49 -11.63 8.15
C GLN A 101 1.97 -11.58 7.99
N LEU A 102 1.33 -12.68 7.57
CA LEU A 102 -0.12 -12.77 7.48
C LEU A 102 -0.78 -12.61 8.84
N GLU A 103 -0.25 -13.24 9.88
CA GLU A 103 -0.73 -13.06 11.26
C GLU A 103 -0.59 -11.60 11.73
N SER A 104 0.54 -10.97 11.44
CA SER A 104 0.78 -9.57 11.79
C SER A 104 -0.15 -8.60 11.06
N ILE A 105 -0.42 -8.84 9.77
CA ILE A 105 -1.36 -8.04 8.94
C ILE A 105 -2.78 -8.22 9.49
N GLY A 106 -3.16 -9.45 9.82
CA GLY A 106 -4.48 -9.78 10.34
C GLY A 106 -5.61 -9.60 9.33
N VAL A 107 -6.83 -9.39 9.82
CA VAL A 107 -8.01 -9.20 8.97
C VAL A 107 -7.97 -7.84 8.29
N VAL A 108 -8.24 -7.80 7.00
CA VAL A 108 -8.18 -6.61 6.16
C VAL A 108 -9.53 -6.35 5.49
N ASP A 109 -10.04 -5.13 5.59
CA ASP A 109 -11.23 -4.72 4.86
C ASP A 109 -10.85 -4.11 3.50
N ILE A 110 -9.76 -3.32 3.46
CA ILE A 110 -9.28 -2.64 2.25
C ILE A 110 -7.80 -2.94 2.08
N LEU A 111 -7.42 -3.44 0.92
CA LEU A 111 -6.03 -3.70 0.56
C LEU A 111 -5.59 -2.73 -0.54
N VAL A 112 -4.48 -2.03 -0.32
CA VAL A 112 -3.78 -1.22 -1.33
C VAL A 112 -2.49 -1.94 -1.71
N LEU A 113 -2.31 -2.27 -2.99
CA LEU A 113 -1.10 -2.97 -3.45
C LEU A 113 -0.67 -2.54 -4.85
N PRO A 114 0.66 -2.57 -5.15
CA PRO A 114 1.18 -2.31 -6.48
C PRO A 114 0.91 -3.49 -7.41
N VAL A 115 0.58 -3.18 -8.69
CA VAL A 115 0.22 -4.20 -9.69
C VAL A 115 0.88 -3.99 -11.06
N GLY A 116 1.85 -3.08 -11.15
CA GLY A 116 2.45 -2.67 -12.43
C GLY A 116 3.52 -3.60 -12.99
N GLY A 117 3.97 -4.61 -12.24
CA GLY A 117 4.96 -5.58 -12.72
C GLY A 117 6.28 -4.94 -13.14
N GLY A 118 6.72 -5.22 -14.36
CA GLY A 118 7.95 -4.68 -14.94
C GLY A 118 9.24 -5.16 -14.25
N GLY A 119 9.16 -6.18 -13.40
CA GLY A 119 10.27 -6.68 -12.58
C GLY A 119 10.58 -5.80 -11.36
N LEU A 120 9.87 -4.67 -11.17
CA LEU A 120 10.05 -3.78 -10.02
C LEU A 120 9.00 -3.99 -8.94
N THR A 121 7.77 -4.30 -9.35
CA THR A 121 6.64 -4.54 -8.45
C THR A 121 5.98 -5.88 -8.76
N LEU A 122 4.95 -6.23 -7.99
CA LEU A 122 4.15 -7.43 -8.24
C LEU A 122 3.54 -7.38 -9.65
N ASP A 123 3.70 -8.45 -10.41
CA ASP A 123 2.91 -8.67 -11.62
C ASP A 123 1.47 -9.07 -11.28
N ALA A 124 0.60 -9.15 -12.29
CA ALA A 124 -0.82 -9.43 -12.09
C ALA A 124 -1.08 -10.76 -11.34
N MET A 125 -0.31 -11.81 -11.64
CA MET A 125 -0.46 -13.12 -11.00
C MET A 125 0.00 -13.09 -9.54
N SER A 126 1.15 -12.49 -9.28
CA SER A 126 1.71 -12.33 -7.94
C SER A 126 0.82 -11.45 -7.06
N ALA A 127 0.31 -10.34 -7.63
CA ALA A 127 -0.64 -9.47 -6.95
C ALA A 127 -1.93 -10.21 -6.57
N LYS A 128 -2.50 -11.02 -7.49
CA LYS A 128 -3.65 -11.89 -7.19
C LYS A 128 -3.35 -12.89 -6.08
N ALA A 129 -2.16 -13.48 -6.06
CA ALA A 129 -1.78 -14.42 -5.00
C ALA A 129 -1.76 -13.75 -3.63
N ILE A 130 -1.25 -12.51 -3.53
CA ILE A 130 -1.28 -11.68 -2.31
C ILE A 130 -2.74 -11.38 -1.91
N VAL A 131 -3.60 -10.96 -2.85
CA VAL A 131 -5.03 -10.73 -2.59
C VAL A 131 -5.69 -11.98 -2.03
N SER A 132 -5.42 -13.15 -2.62
CA SER A 132 -5.99 -14.43 -2.17
C SER A 132 -5.49 -14.84 -0.77
N SER A 133 -4.25 -14.49 -0.41
CA SER A 133 -3.68 -14.81 0.90
C SER A 133 -4.22 -13.90 2.02
N ILE A 134 -4.51 -12.64 1.71
CA ILE A 134 -5.01 -11.65 2.67
C ILE A 134 -6.54 -11.67 2.77
N ASP A 135 -7.23 -12.03 1.68
CA ASP A 135 -8.70 -12.11 1.57
C ASP A 135 -9.41 -10.79 1.95
N PRO A 136 -9.06 -9.65 1.33
CA PRO A 136 -9.68 -8.37 1.61
C PRO A 136 -11.05 -8.26 0.96
N LYS A 137 -11.88 -7.34 1.44
CA LYS A 137 -13.20 -7.05 0.85
C LYS A 137 -13.15 -6.05 -0.31
N VAL A 138 -12.15 -5.18 -0.30
CA VAL A 138 -11.91 -4.18 -1.35
C VAL A 138 -10.43 -4.16 -1.69
N VAL A 139 -10.10 -4.10 -2.97
CA VAL A 139 -8.73 -3.97 -3.46
C VAL A 139 -8.57 -2.64 -4.19
N ILE A 140 -7.55 -1.87 -3.83
CA ILE A 140 -7.17 -0.63 -4.52
C ILE A 140 -5.81 -0.85 -5.17
N PRO A 141 -5.76 -1.13 -6.49
CA PRO A 141 -4.51 -1.29 -7.20
C PRO A 141 -3.82 0.06 -7.37
N VAL A 142 -2.51 0.07 -7.19
CA VAL A 142 -1.63 1.24 -7.36
C VAL A 142 -0.38 0.88 -8.13
N HIS A 143 0.46 1.87 -8.45
CA HIS A 143 1.76 1.68 -9.10
C HIS A 143 1.66 0.83 -10.39
N TYR A 144 0.75 1.19 -11.26
CA TYR A 144 0.60 0.68 -12.62
C TYR A 144 0.89 1.80 -13.64
N ALA A 145 1.01 1.48 -14.91
CA ALA A 145 1.36 2.43 -15.95
C ALA A 145 0.41 3.64 -15.99
N ASP A 146 0.97 4.83 -15.82
CA ASP A 146 0.32 6.12 -16.09
C ASP A 146 1.25 6.94 -16.99
N PRO A 147 0.80 7.34 -18.20
CA PRO A 147 1.63 8.09 -19.14
C PRO A 147 2.09 9.46 -18.62
N LYS A 148 1.51 9.94 -17.51
CA LYS A 148 1.87 11.20 -16.86
C LYS A 148 2.99 11.02 -15.82
N LEU A 149 3.41 9.80 -15.52
CA LEU A 149 4.42 9.48 -14.53
C LEU A 149 5.69 8.95 -15.21
N LYS A 150 6.83 9.14 -14.54
CA LYS A 150 8.13 8.65 -14.98
C LYS A 150 8.56 7.55 -14.03
N TYR A 151 8.42 6.31 -14.46
CA TYR A 151 8.87 5.17 -13.69
C TYR A 151 10.33 4.83 -13.99
N GLU A 152 11.01 4.23 -13.03
CA GLU A 152 12.38 3.71 -13.16
C GLU A 152 12.47 2.61 -14.23
N VAL A 153 11.44 1.76 -14.28
CA VAL A 153 11.24 0.73 -15.31
C VAL A 153 9.81 0.82 -15.84
N PRO A 154 9.57 0.43 -17.11
CA PRO A 154 8.22 0.40 -17.67
C PRO A 154 7.27 -0.44 -16.80
N GLN A 155 6.09 0.08 -16.56
CA GLN A 155 5.03 -0.61 -15.82
C GLN A 155 3.95 -1.11 -16.78
N GLU A 156 3.27 -2.19 -16.42
CA GLU A 156 2.08 -2.67 -17.10
C GLU A 156 0.85 -1.86 -16.65
N GLY A 157 -0.19 -1.85 -17.48
CA GLY A 157 -1.49 -1.25 -17.16
C GLY A 157 -2.24 -2.08 -16.11
N VAL A 158 -3.22 -1.45 -15.46
CA VAL A 158 -4.06 -2.10 -14.44
C VAL A 158 -4.95 -3.20 -15.01
N GLU A 159 -5.19 -3.20 -16.33
CA GLU A 159 -6.10 -4.13 -17.03
C GLU A 159 -5.65 -5.58 -16.89
N ALA A 160 -4.34 -5.84 -16.86
CA ALA A 160 -3.78 -7.17 -16.65
C ALA A 160 -4.20 -7.74 -15.29
N PHE A 161 -4.09 -6.93 -14.25
CA PHE A 161 -4.50 -7.30 -12.90
C PHE A 161 -6.02 -7.47 -12.77
N ILE A 162 -6.82 -6.55 -13.33
CA ILE A 162 -8.29 -6.63 -13.33
C ILE A 162 -8.75 -7.94 -13.98
N LYS A 163 -8.18 -8.28 -15.14
CA LYS A 163 -8.48 -9.52 -15.85
C LYS A 163 -8.14 -10.77 -15.01
N GLU A 164 -6.97 -10.74 -14.38
CA GLU A 164 -6.49 -11.87 -13.58
C GLU A 164 -7.30 -12.05 -12.29
N LEU A 165 -7.70 -10.96 -11.64
CA LEU A 165 -8.52 -10.99 -10.43
C LEU A 165 -9.95 -11.44 -10.73
N GLY A 166 -10.52 -10.99 -11.84
CA GLY A 166 -11.87 -11.39 -12.29
C GLY A 166 -13.00 -10.83 -11.43
N ALA A 167 -12.76 -9.74 -10.70
CA ALA A 167 -13.71 -9.13 -9.78
C ALA A 167 -14.43 -7.92 -10.41
N PRO A 168 -15.60 -7.50 -9.89
CA PRO A 168 -16.24 -6.25 -10.28
C PRO A 168 -15.33 -5.05 -10.06
N VAL A 169 -15.36 -4.09 -10.99
CA VAL A 169 -14.48 -2.91 -10.96
C VAL A 169 -15.31 -1.64 -10.88
N GLU A 170 -14.91 -0.75 -9.98
CA GLU A 170 -15.40 0.62 -9.91
C GLU A 170 -14.24 1.58 -10.20
N GLU A 171 -14.40 2.45 -11.19
CA GLU A 171 -13.42 3.50 -11.47
C GLU A 171 -13.80 4.78 -10.72
N THR A 172 -12.94 5.21 -9.78
CA THR A 172 -13.18 6.41 -8.98
C THR A 172 -11.87 7.10 -8.62
N ASN A 173 -11.93 8.43 -8.49
CA ASN A 173 -10.80 9.20 -7.99
C ASN A 173 -10.81 9.37 -6.46
N LYS A 174 -11.82 8.83 -5.78
CA LYS A 174 -11.97 8.94 -4.34
C LYS A 174 -12.87 7.84 -3.78
N TYR A 175 -12.26 6.89 -3.08
CA TYR A 175 -13.02 5.88 -2.36
C TYR A 175 -13.41 6.39 -0.96
N LYS A 176 -14.69 6.29 -0.61
CA LYS A 176 -15.23 6.76 0.68
C LYS A 176 -15.85 5.61 1.45
N VAL A 177 -15.38 5.41 2.67
CA VAL A 177 -15.94 4.42 3.61
C VAL A 177 -16.69 5.16 4.72
N LYS A 178 -17.94 4.79 4.97
CA LYS A 178 -18.72 5.33 6.08
C LYS A 178 -18.43 4.54 7.37
N PRO A 179 -18.45 5.17 8.55
CA PRO A 179 -18.41 4.45 9.81
C PRO A 179 -19.55 3.41 9.85
N GLY A 180 -19.25 2.19 10.31
CA GLY A 180 -20.22 1.11 10.34
C GLY A 180 -20.59 0.54 8.96
N ALA A 181 -19.82 0.84 7.91
CA ALA A 181 -20.02 0.24 6.61
C ALA A 181 -19.89 -1.28 6.72
N VAL A 182 -20.96 -1.98 6.39
CA VAL A 182 -20.89 -3.41 6.12
C VAL A 182 -20.37 -3.53 4.69
N PHE A 183 -19.15 -3.99 4.54
CA PHE A 183 -18.67 -4.39 3.22
C PHE A 183 -19.47 -5.62 2.81
N ASN A 184 -20.32 -5.48 1.79
CA ASN A 184 -20.98 -6.65 1.22
C ASN A 184 -19.89 -7.60 0.72
N GLU A 185 -19.96 -8.85 1.12
CA GLU A 185 -19.14 -9.92 0.56
C GLU A 185 -19.32 -9.87 -0.96
N ASN A 186 -18.22 -9.66 -1.72
CA ASN A 186 -18.14 -9.62 -3.20
C ASN A 186 -18.02 -8.24 -3.90
N LEU A 187 -17.52 -7.20 -3.26
CA LEU A 187 -16.95 -6.07 -3.99
C LEU A 187 -15.41 -6.19 -3.92
N LEU A 188 -14.87 -6.98 -4.82
CA LEU A 188 -13.44 -6.93 -5.20
C LEU A 188 -13.24 -5.91 -6.29
#